data_24a0132f5dc197897fce06e43b9845e0
#
_entry.id   24a0132f5dc197897fce06e43b9845e0
#
_cell.length_a   1.000
_cell.length_b   1.000
_cell.length_c   1.000
_cell.angle_alpha   90.00
_cell.angle_beta   90.00
_cell.angle_gamma   90.00
#
_symmetry.space_group_name_H-M   'P 1'
#
loop_
_entity.id
_entity.type
_entity.pdbx_description
1 polymer ?
#
loop_
_entity_poly.entity_id
_entity_poly.type
_entity_poly.pdbx_seq_one_letter_code
_entity_poly.pdbx_strand_id
1 'polypeptide(L)'
;AMFEQEEVTVSDHQANLAESLDSSDLSTLASELLEAYDSDKDSRQDWLDTFSKGLELLGIKTEEREEPFPGATGVHHPLLSEAVTQFQAQSYKELLPPGGPVKTRVMGNETPEVAGQNQRVKEFMNYQITEVMKEYDPEMDSLLFYLPLAGSAFKKVYYDNLLGRATSRLVKAENLVVAYETVDLETSPRFTHVMTMTGNDLKKLQLNGTYKNIEIGDASPDIDINEAKEKMDELQGISPSMTDYDEYTVLEMHVNLELSDEDNYGFAVPYVVTILEEQGEILSIRRNWDENDELFRKKEYFVHYKFL
;
A
#
# COMPACT_ATOMS: atom_id res chain seq x y z
N ALA A 1 -18.39 -23.18 -31.04
CA ALA A 1 -17.11 -22.50 -31.14
C ALA A 1 -16.43 -22.63 -29.79
N MET A 2 -15.42 -23.48 -29.70
CA MET A 2 -14.52 -23.64 -28.54
C MET A 2 -13.69 -22.35 -28.47
N PHE A 3 -13.77 -21.65 -27.35
CA PHE A 3 -12.79 -20.62 -27.02
C PHE A 3 -11.49 -21.35 -26.67
N GLU A 4 -10.52 -21.30 -27.56
CA GLU A 4 -9.13 -21.61 -27.24
C GLU A 4 -8.71 -20.58 -26.17
N GLN A 5 -8.44 -21.05 -24.98
CA GLN A 5 -7.73 -20.28 -23.97
C GLN A 5 -6.29 -20.12 -24.52
N GLU A 6 -5.95 -18.92 -24.98
CA GLU A 6 -4.54 -18.56 -25.15
C GLU A 6 -3.88 -18.73 -23.78
N GLU A 7 -3.00 -19.71 -23.66
CA GLU A 7 -2.06 -19.79 -22.54
C GLU A 7 -1.25 -18.49 -22.58
N VAL A 8 -1.51 -17.62 -21.62
CA VAL A 8 -0.66 -16.44 -21.39
C VAL A 8 0.69 -16.98 -20.93
N THR A 9 1.61 -17.13 -21.84
CA THR A 9 3.00 -17.45 -21.53
C THR A 9 3.56 -16.27 -20.75
N VAL A 10 3.72 -16.43 -19.44
CA VAL A 10 4.43 -15.48 -18.57
C VAL A 10 5.84 -15.38 -19.14
N SER A 11 6.30 -14.16 -19.47
CA SER A 11 7.68 -13.99 -19.94
C SER A 11 8.63 -14.43 -18.83
N ASP A 12 9.77 -14.99 -19.19
CA ASP A 12 10.81 -15.45 -18.26
C ASP A 12 11.24 -14.32 -17.30
N HIS A 13 11.16 -13.08 -17.74
CA HIS A 13 11.41 -11.88 -16.93
C HIS A 13 10.40 -11.70 -15.77
N GLN A 14 9.15 -12.13 -15.94
CA GLN A 14 8.10 -12.01 -14.93
C GLN A 14 7.95 -13.27 -14.05
N ALA A 15 8.79 -14.28 -14.25
CA ALA A 15 8.78 -15.50 -13.46
C ALA A 15 9.00 -15.21 -11.96
N ASN A 16 8.44 -16.09 -11.12
CA ASN A 16 8.70 -16.06 -9.68
C ASN A 16 10.03 -16.76 -9.40
N LEU A 17 11.08 -16.00 -9.13
CA LEU A 17 12.43 -16.53 -8.86
C LEU A 17 12.50 -17.36 -7.57
N ALA A 18 11.55 -17.23 -6.66
CA ALA A 18 11.49 -18.04 -5.45
C ALA A 18 11.26 -19.54 -5.73
N GLU A 19 10.83 -19.90 -6.95
CA GLU A 19 10.64 -21.29 -7.35
C GLU A 19 11.95 -21.97 -7.81
N SER A 20 12.91 -21.17 -8.30
CA SER A 20 14.20 -21.65 -8.84
C SER A 20 15.33 -21.63 -7.83
N LEU A 21 15.26 -20.77 -6.80
CA LEU A 21 16.29 -20.64 -5.78
C LEU A 21 16.25 -21.77 -4.74
N ASP A 22 17.42 -22.12 -4.21
CA ASP A 22 17.55 -23.11 -3.16
C ASP A 22 16.91 -22.68 -1.84
N SER A 23 16.32 -23.64 -1.10
CA SER A 23 15.61 -23.35 0.15
C SER A 23 16.52 -22.74 1.23
N SER A 24 17.82 -23.07 1.24
CA SER A 24 18.79 -22.48 2.18
C SER A 24 19.00 -21.00 1.91
N ASP A 25 19.10 -20.61 0.64
CA ASP A 25 19.35 -19.23 0.23
C ASP A 25 18.10 -18.38 0.46
N LEU A 26 16.91 -18.94 0.17
CA LEU A 26 15.63 -18.30 0.50
C LEU A 26 15.46 -18.06 2.00
N SER A 27 15.81 -19.04 2.84
CA SER A 27 15.72 -18.90 4.31
C SER A 27 16.68 -17.84 4.85
N THR A 28 17.90 -17.78 4.32
CA THR A 28 18.89 -16.76 4.70
C THR A 28 18.42 -15.37 4.28
N LEU A 29 17.97 -15.22 3.04
CA LEU A 29 17.45 -13.99 2.50
C LEU A 29 16.20 -13.50 3.29
N ALA A 30 15.29 -14.43 3.62
CA ALA A 30 14.10 -14.11 4.42
C ALA A 30 14.50 -13.55 5.79
N SER A 31 15.46 -14.18 6.46
CA SER A 31 15.92 -13.74 7.78
C SER A 31 16.56 -12.34 7.74
N GLU A 32 17.40 -12.08 6.74
CA GLU A 32 18.03 -10.77 6.54
C GLU A 32 16.99 -9.66 6.24
N LEU A 33 15.98 -9.99 5.43
CA LEU A 33 14.92 -9.05 5.09
C LEU A 33 13.98 -8.75 6.27
N LEU A 34 13.65 -9.76 7.08
CA LEU A 34 12.85 -9.58 8.29
C LEU A 34 13.59 -8.76 9.34
N GLU A 35 14.88 -9.02 9.58
CA GLU A 35 15.69 -8.19 10.48
C GLU A 35 15.75 -6.74 10.01
N ALA A 36 15.86 -6.54 8.70
CA ALA A 36 15.86 -5.22 8.10
C ALA A 36 14.50 -4.51 8.23
N TYR A 37 13.40 -5.24 8.11
CA TYR A 37 12.04 -4.75 8.34
C TYR A 37 11.82 -4.33 9.80
N ASP A 38 12.23 -5.17 10.76
CA ASP A 38 12.12 -4.87 12.19
C ASP A 38 12.91 -3.61 12.55
N SER A 39 14.11 -3.45 12.02
CA SER A 39 14.91 -2.23 12.19
C SER A 39 14.21 -0.99 11.66
N ASP A 40 13.56 -1.07 10.49
CA ASP A 40 12.81 0.05 9.92
C ASP A 40 11.55 0.37 10.74
N LYS A 41 10.86 -0.66 11.22
CA LYS A 41 9.68 -0.56 12.10
C LYS A 41 10.04 0.16 13.41
N ASP A 42 11.11 -0.26 14.06
CA ASP A 42 11.59 0.33 15.31
C ASP A 42 12.00 1.80 15.13
N SER A 43 12.64 2.13 14.00
CA SER A 43 13.13 3.48 13.74
C SER A 43 12.03 4.55 13.72
N ARG A 44 10.77 4.17 13.47
CA ARG A 44 9.62 5.08 13.37
C ARG A 44 8.68 5.06 14.58
N GLN A 45 9.06 4.40 15.67
CA GLN A 45 8.20 4.25 16.86
C GLN A 45 7.74 5.60 17.43
N ASP A 46 8.62 6.60 17.49
CA ASP A 46 8.27 7.95 17.98
C ASP A 46 7.16 8.61 17.13
N TRP A 47 7.15 8.35 15.83
CA TRP A 47 6.08 8.81 14.94
C TRP A 47 4.76 8.07 15.23
N LEU A 48 4.78 6.75 15.42
CA LEU A 48 3.60 5.95 15.76
C LEU A 48 2.98 6.42 17.08
N ASP A 49 3.79 6.69 18.10
CA ASP A 49 3.32 7.19 19.40
C ASP A 49 2.66 8.58 19.27
N THR A 50 3.26 9.45 18.46
CA THR A 50 2.69 10.79 18.19
C THR A 50 1.38 10.69 17.42
N PHE A 51 1.30 9.82 16.43
CA PHE A 51 0.11 9.56 15.64
C PHE A 51 -1.02 8.98 16.52
N SER A 52 -0.71 8.01 17.38
CA SER A 52 -1.64 7.41 18.34
C SER A 52 -2.24 8.46 19.28
N LYS A 53 -1.43 9.38 19.81
CA LYS A 53 -1.91 10.52 20.61
C LYS A 53 -2.80 11.46 19.78
N GLY A 54 -2.48 11.68 18.50
CA GLY A 54 -3.31 12.45 17.57
C GLY A 54 -4.70 11.85 17.41
N LEU A 55 -4.78 10.52 17.30
CA LEU A 55 -6.05 9.79 17.23
C LEU A 55 -6.90 9.94 18.50
N GLU A 56 -6.29 9.87 19.67
CA GLU A 56 -6.97 10.12 20.96
C GLU A 56 -7.55 11.54 21.03
N LEU A 57 -6.80 12.54 20.53
CA LEU A 57 -7.23 13.94 20.50
C LEU A 57 -8.31 14.22 19.42
N LEU A 58 -8.51 13.33 18.47
CA LEU A 58 -9.59 13.45 17.48
C LEU A 58 -10.99 13.41 18.15
N GLY A 59 -11.08 12.83 19.37
CA GLY A 59 -12.19 13.07 20.29
C GLY A 59 -13.47 12.32 19.97
N ILE A 60 -13.41 11.18 19.27
CA ILE A 60 -14.59 10.37 18.99
C ILE A 60 -15.02 9.56 20.21
N LYS A 61 -14.08 9.18 21.08
CA LYS A 61 -14.34 8.62 22.41
C LYS A 61 -14.05 9.67 23.48
N THR A 62 -15.08 10.19 24.13
CA THR A 62 -14.95 11.02 25.33
C THR A 62 -14.63 10.11 26.50
N GLU A 63 -13.37 9.99 26.88
CA GLU A 63 -13.03 9.52 28.23
C GLU A 63 -13.51 10.59 29.22
N GLU A 64 -14.17 10.15 30.30
CA GLU A 64 -14.53 11.02 31.43
C GLU A 64 -13.23 11.59 32.00
N ARG A 65 -12.94 12.84 31.68
CA ARG A 65 -11.78 13.55 32.19
C ARG A 65 -12.03 13.87 33.66
N GLU A 66 -11.07 13.59 34.54
CA GLU A 66 -11.08 14.08 35.90
C GLU A 66 -11.24 15.60 35.89
N GLU A 67 -12.20 16.11 36.65
CA GLU A 67 -12.40 17.56 36.81
C GLU A 67 -11.11 18.19 37.33
N PRO A 68 -10.44 19.10 36.59
CA PRO A 68 -9.19 19.71 37.05
C PRO A 68 -9.36 20.52 38.35
N PHE A 69 -10.60 20.90 38.68
CA PHE A 69 -11.04 21.45 39.95
C PHE A 69 -12.58 21.30 40.08
N PRO A 70 -13.14 21.27 41.30
CA PRO A 70 -14.57 21.10 41.52
C PRO A 70 -15.40 22.15 40.76
N GLY A 71 -16.32 21.68 39.91
CA GLY A 71 -17.18 22.52 39.08
C GLY A 71 -16.61 22.90 37.69
N ALA A 72 -15.45 22.37 37.33
CA ALA A 72 -14.93 22.49 35.96
C ALA A 72 -15.72 21.57 35.02
N THR A 73 -15.96 22.02 33.79
CA THR A 73 -16.56 21.18 32.76
C THR A 73 -15.51 20.24 32.15
N GLY A 74 -15.79 18.95 32.08
CA GLY A 74 -14.96 17.95 31.39
C GLY A 74 -15.10 18.00 29.84
N VAL A 75 -15.69 19.04 29.27
CA VAL A 75 -15.93 19.14 27.82
C VAL A 75 -14.64 19.43 27.07
N HIS A 76 -14.30 18.57 26.12
CA HIS A 76 -13.23 18.79 25.16
C HIS A 76 -13.78 19.54 23.94
N HIS A 77 -13.07 20.57 23.51
CA HIS A 77 -13.38 21.23 22.24
C HIS A 77 -12.74 20.41 21.09
N PRO A 78 -13.51 19.93 20.10
CA PRO A 78 -13.00 19.01 19.06
C PRO A 78 -12.28 19.79 17.94
N LEU A 79 -11.29 20.63 18.29
CA LEU A 79 -10.57 21.49 17.32
C LEU A 79 -9.87 20.68 16.23
N LEU A 80 -9.28 19.54 16.58
CA LEU A 80 -8.59 18.69 15.61
C LEU A 80 -9.58 18.07 14.62
N SER A 81 -10.69 17.55 15.13
CA SER A 81 -11.75 16.97 14.29
C SER A 81 -12.35 18.00 13.33
N GLU A 82 -12.60 19.23 13.82
CA GLU A 82 -13.09 20.33 12.99
C GLU A 82 -12.08 20.68 11.88
N ALA A 83 -10.81 20.85 12.22
CA ALA A 83 -9.75 21.19 11.26
C ALA A 83 -9.59 20.13 10.17
N VAL A 84 -9.55 18.83 10.57
CA VAL A 84 -9.44 17.71 9.63
C VAL A 84 -10.65 17.64 8.71
N THR A 85 -11.86 17.77 9.24
CA THR A 85 -13.10 17.72 8.44
C THR A 85 -13.19 18.90 7.46
N GLN A 86 -12.78 20.09 7.89
CA GLN A 86 -12.73 21.26 6.99
C GLN A 86 -11.73 21.06 5.85
N PHE A 87 -10.54 20.55 6.16
CA PHE A 87 -9.54 20.23 5.14
C PHE A 87 -10.07 19.21 4.14
N GLN A 88 -10.65 18.10 4.64
CA GLN A 88 -11.25 17.06 3.79
C GLN A 88 -12.32 17.66 2.87
N ALA A 89 -13.28 18.39 3.41
CA ALA A 89 -14.39 18.94 2.65
C ALA A 89 -13.96 19.95 1.57
N GLN A 90 -12.94 20.75 1.84
CA GLN A 90 -12.41 21.71 0.86
C GLN A 90 -11.59 21.01 -0.22
N SER A 91 -10.67 20.12 0.18
CA SER A 91 -9.79 19.40 -0.73
C SER A 91 -10.57 18.46 -1.65
N TYR A 92 -11.60 17.79 -1.13
CA TYR A 92 -12.44 16.88 -1.91
C TYR A 92 -13.08 17.58 -3.11
N LYS A 93 -13.65 18.76 -2.92
CA LYS A 93 -14.29 19.52 -4.00
C LYS A 93 -13.31 19.98 -5.08
N GLU A 94 -12.09 20.29 -4.68
CA GLU A 94 -11.04 20.74 -5.60
C GLU A 94 -10.44 19.58 -6.42
N LEU A 95 -10.24 18.43 -5.77
CA LEU A 95 -9.58 17.27 -6.39
C LEU A 95 -10.55 16.38 -7.18
N LEU A 96 -11.82 16.32 -6.77
CA LEU A 96 -12.86 15.49 -7.37
C LEU A 96 -14.05 16.35 -7.87
N PRO A 97 -13.83 17.21 -8.86
CA PRO A 97 -14.92 18.00 -9.42
C PRO A 97 -15.91 17.12 -10.19
N PRO A 98 -17.21 17.50 -10.28
CA PRO A 98 -18.25 16.71 -10.94
C PRO A 98 -17.98 16.36 -12.42
N GLY A 99 -17.11 17.15 -13.09
CA GLY A 99 -16.68 16.89 -14.47
C GLY A 99 -15.54 15.89 -14.63
N GLY A 100 -15.13 15.25 -13.54
CA GLY A 100 -13.99 14.34 -13.47
C GLY A 100 -12.66 15.04 -13.13
N PRO A 101 -11.75 14.34 -12.43
CA PRO A 101 -10.50 14.91 -11.93
C PRO A 101 -9.44 15.14 -13.03
N VAL A 102 -9.54 14.43 -14.16
CA VAL A 102 -8.51 14.46 -15.21
C VAL A 102 -8.74 15.63 -16.16
N LYS A 103 -7.72 16.47 -16.28
CA LYS A 103 -7.60 17.52 -17.30
C LYS A 103 -6.40 17.21 -18.18
N THR A 104 -6.58 17.31 -19.49
CA THR A 104 -5.53 17.05 -20.46
C THR A 104 -5.12 18.35 -21.15
N ARG A 105 -3.86 18.45 -21.54
CA ARG A 105 -3.31 19.60 -22.27
C ARG A 105 -2.43 19.10 -23.40
N VAL A 106 -2.61 19.65 -24.59
CA VAL A 106 -1.73 19.41 -25.72
C VAL A 106 -0.40 20.14 -25.49
N MET A 107 0.70 19.40 -25.64
CA MET A 107 2.06 19.94 -25.61
C MET A 107 2.57 20.03 -27.04
N GLY A 108 2.90 21.24 -27.52
CA GLY A 108 3.35 21.48 -28.88
C GLY A 108 2.27 22.05 -29.80
N ASN A 109 2.36 21.77 -31.10
CA ASN A 109 1.42 22.29 -32.08
C ASN A 109 0.06 21.58 -31.99
N GLU A 110 -0.99 22.34 -31.77
CA GLU A 110 -2.37 21.84 -31.72
C GLU A 110 -2.93 21.73 -33.17
N THR A 111 -3.16 20.49 -33.59
CA THR A 111 -3.92 20.21 -34.85
C THR A 111 -5.31 19.70 -34.45
N PRO A 112 -6.32 19.78 -35.34
CA PRO A 112 -7.66 19.24 -35.07
C PRO A 112 -7.66 17.76 -34.71
N GLU A 113 -6.74 16.96 -35.25
CA GLU A 113 -6.58 15.53 -34.92
C GLU A 113 -6.05 15.35 -33.51
N VAL A 114 -5.00 16.10 -33.12
CA VAL A 114 -4.40 16.06 -31.81
C VAL A 114 -5.39 16.56 -30.75
N ALA A 115 -6.17 17.62 -31.06
CA ALA A 115 -7.24 18.09 -30.16
C ALA A 115 -8.32 17.02 -29.95
N GLY A 116 -8.74 16.32 -31.01
CA GLY A 116 -9.68 15.19 -30.91
C GLY A 116 -9.12 14.00 -30.12
N GLN A 117 -7.84 13.70 -30.28
CA GLN A 117 -7.16 12.67 -29.50
C GLN A 117 -7.09 13.07 -28.01
N ASN A 118 -6.72 14.29 -27.73
CA ASN A 118 -6.65 14.84 -26.36
C ASN A 118 -8.01 14.72 -25.64
N GLN A 119 -9.11 15.03 -26.32
CA GLN A 119 -10.45 14.89 -25.76
C GLN A 119 -10.79 13.43 -25.44
N ARG A 120 -10.49 12.49 -26.36
CA ARG A 120 -10.71 11.05 -26.11
C ARG A 120 -9.90 10.52 -24.92
N VAL A 121 -8.63 10.94 -24.80
CA VAL A 121 -7.79 10.57 -23.65
C VAL A 121 -8.39 11.08 -22.35
N LYS A 122 -8.84 12.34 -22.31
CA LYS A 122 -9.51 12.92 -21.14
C LYS A 122 -10.75 12.13 -20.76
N GLU A 123 -11.62 11.85 -21.71
CA GLU A 123 -12.87 11.11 -21.48
C GLU A 123 -12.58 9.68 -20.98
N PHE A 124 -11.64 9.00 -21.63
CA PHE A 124 -11.24 7.64 -21.22
C PHE A 124 -10.65 7.60 -19.83
N MET A 125 -9.74 8.51 -19.49
CA MET A 125 -9.11 8.57 -18.16
C MET A 125 -10.15 8.88 -17.06
N ASN A 126 -11.05 9.83 -17.31
CA ASN A 126 -12.14 10.11 -16.37
C ASN A 126 -13.07 8.89 -16.22
N TYR A 127 -13.44 8.22 -17.31
CA TYR A 127 -14.22 6.98 -17.25
C TYR A 127 -13.53 5.90 -16.42
N GLN A 128 -12.21 5.70 -16.60
CA GLN A 128 -11.45 4.74 -15.79
C GLN A 128 -11.55 5.07 -14.29
N ILE A 129 -11.38 6.33 -13.92
CA ILE A 129 -11.33 6.75 -12.51
C ILE A 129 -12.74 6.75 -11.88
N THR A 130 -13.77 7.18 -12.60
CA THR A 130 -15.12 7.35 -12.01
C THR A 130 -15.98 6.09 -12.10
N GLU A 131 -15.82 5.29 -13.16
CA GLU A 131 -16.72 4.16 -13.42
C GLU A 131 -16.05 2.79 -13.22
N VAL A 132 -14.79 2.65 -13.63
CA VAL A 132 -14.07 1.37 -13.57
C VAL A 132 -13.45 1.18 -12.18
N MET A 133 -12.72 2.18 -11.67
CA MET A 133 -12.09 2.16 -10.35
C MET A 133 -13.08 2.65 -9.29
N LYS A 134 -14.07 1.84 -8.95
CA LYS A 134 -15.13 2.22 -8.00
C LYS A 134 -14.62 2.59 -6.61
N GLU A 135 -13.45 2.09 -6.25
CA GLU A 135 -12.76 2.39 -5.00
C GLU A 135 -12.10 3.76 -4.99
N TYR A 136 -11.85 4.39 -6.16
CA TYR A 136 -11.05 5.60 -6.25
C TYR A 136 -11.63 6.76 -5.43
N ASP A 137 -12.92 7.02 -5.58
CA ASP A 137 -13.62 8.12 -4.93
C ASP A 137 -13.71 7.94 -3.39
N PRO A 138 -14.26 6.84 -2.84
CA PRO A 138 -14.34 6.67 -1.39
C PRO A 138 -12.96 6.55 -0.71
N GLU A 139 -11.98 5.96 -1.38
CA GLU A 139 -10.64 5.89 -0.82
C GLU A 139 -9.88 7.22 -0.91
N MET A 140 -10.20 8.09 -1.89
CA MET A 140 -9.65 9.44 -1.93
C MET A 140 -10.25 10.30 -0.82
N ASP A 141 -11.54 10.18 -0.55
CA ASP A 141 -12.19 10.85 0.59
C ASP A 141 -11.57 10.42 1.92
N SER A 142 -11.36 9.11 2.11
CA SER A 142 -10.66 8.57 3.28
C SER A 142 -9.22 9.05 3.38
N LEU A 143 -8.49 9.16 2.26
CA LEU A 143 -7.13 9.69 2.20
C LEU A 143 -7.08 11.14 2.67
N LEU A 144 -8.01 11.98 2.24
CA LEU A 144 -8.06 13.39 2.59
C LEU A 144 -8.41 13.62 4.06
N PHE A 145 -9.15 12.71 4.68
CA PHE A 145 -9.37 12.73 6.14
C PHE A 145 -8.12 12.28 6.90
N TYR A 146 -7.46 11.22 6.43
CA TYR A 146 -6.32 10.61 7.08
C TYR A 146 -5.03 11.46 6.97
N LEU A 147 -4.80 12.06 5.82
CA LEU A 147 -3.55 12.78 5.48
C LEU A 147 -3.15 13.87 6.49
N PRO A 148 -4.04 14.78 6.94
CA PRO A 148 -3.66 15.81 7.91
C PRO A 148 -3.37 15.26 9.32
N LEU A 149 -3.86 14.06 9.64
CA LEU A 149 -3.58 13.39 10.91
C LEU A 149 -2.23 12.70 10.92
N ALA A 150 -1.94 11.93 9.88
CA ALA A 150 -0.73 11.12 9.80
C ALA A 150 0.47 11.89 9.21
N GLY A 151 0.22 13.00 8.50
CA GLY A 151 1.24 13.76 7.77
C GLY A 151 1.66 13.12 6.45
N SER A 152 1.40 11.83 6.26
CA SER A 152 1.72 11.06 5.07
C SER A 152 0.62 10.06 4.76
N ALA A 153 0.34 9.87 3.48
CA ALA A 153 -0.54 8.80 2.98
C ALA A 153 -0.05 8.35 1.61
N PHE A 154 -0.39 7.15 1.22
CA PHE A 154 0.06 6.58 -0.05
C PHE A 154 -1.13 6.03 -0.83
N LYS A 155 -1.01 6.02 -2.16
CA LYS A 155 -1.89 5.23 -3.02
C LYS A 155 -1.05 4.22 -3.80
N LYS A 156 -1.43 2.95 -3.72
CA LYS A 156 -0.88 1.89 -4.56
C LYS A 156 -1.73 1.77 -5.81
N VAL A 157 -1.10 1.94 -6.98
CA VAL A 157 -1.74 1.83 -8.30
C VAL A 157 -1.14 0.64 -9.02
N TYR A 158 -1.98 -0.34 -9.35
CA TYR A 158 -1.55 -1.59 -9.99
C TYR A 158 -2.70 -2.23 -10.77
N TYR A 159 -2.35 -3.19 -11.61
CA TYR A 159 -3.35 -4.03 -12.25
C TYR A 159 -3.64 -5.25 -11.37
N ASP A 160 -4.89 -5.39 -10.95
CA ASP A 160 -5.33 -6.51 -10.13
C ASP A 160 -5.83 -7.65 -11.02
N ASN A 161 -5.09 -8.74 -11.03
CA ASN A 161 -5.41 -9.92 -11.87
C ASN A 161 -6.70 -10.64 -11.41
N LEU A 162 -7.05 -10.57 -10.12
CA LEU A 162 -8.27 -11.18 -9.60
C LEU A 162 -9.50 -10.37 -10.01
N LEU A 163 -9.38 -9.04 -10.06
CA LEU A 163 -10.44 -8.13 -10.48
C LEU A 163 -10.44 -7.88 -12.00
N GLY A 164 -9.35 -8.21 -12.71
CA GLY A 164 -9.20 -8.00 -14.14
C GLY A 164 -9.19 -6.53 -14.57
N ARG A 165 -8.76 -5.61 -13.68
CA ARG A 165 -8.74 -4.17 -13.94
C ARG A 165 -7.64 -3.45 -13.16
N ALA A 166 -7.32 -2.24 -13.60
CA ALA A 166 -6.50 -1.34 -12.80
C ALA A 166 -7.22 -0.93 -11.51
N THR A 167 -6.49 -0.84 -10.42
CA THR A 167 -6.97 -0.46 -9.10
C THR A 167 -6.09 0.63 -8.50
N SER A 168 -6.69 1.45 -7.63
CA SER A 168 -5.99 2.47 -6.88
C SER A 168 -6.42 2.39 -5.41
N ARG A 169 -5.56 1.81 -4.58
CA ARG A 169 -5.84 1.54 -3.16
C ARG A 169 -5.13 2.51 -2.24
N LEU A 170 -5.83 2.96 -1.23
CA LEU A 170 -5.24 3.72 -0.13
C LEU A 170 -4.34 2.79 0.70
N VAL A 171 -3.10 3.21 0.90
CA VAL A 171 -2.18 2.60 1.85
C VAL A 171 -1.87 3.63 2.92
N LYS A 172 -2.28 3.33 4.14
CA LYS A 172 -2.06 4.17 5.30
C LYS A 172 -0.57 4.17 5.66
N ALA A 173 -0.08 5.23 6.29
CA ALA A 173 1.33 5.34 6.63
C ALA A 173 1.80 4.26 7.62
N GLU A 174 0.93 3.77 8.51
CA GLU A 174 1.24 2.64 9.38
C GLU A 174 1.54 1.35 8.61
N ASN A 175 0.90 1.16 7.46
CA ASN A 175 1.06 -0.04 6.62
C ASN A 175 2.17 0.07 5.56
N LEU A 176 2.84 1.22 5.45
CA LEU A 176 4.02 1.37 4.59
C LEU A 176 5.25 1.69 5.44
N VAL A 177 6.04 0.67 5.75
CA VAL A 177 7.22 0.77 6.61
C VAL A 177 8.42 1.21 5.78
N VAL A 178 9.02 2.31 6.19
CA VAL A 178 10.26 2.87 5.63
C VAL A 178 11.18 3.26 6.78
N ALA A 179 12.49 3.27 6.54
CA ALA A 179 13.42 3.83 7.52
C ALA A 179 13.08 5.30 7.80
N TYR A 180 13.14 5.73 9.07
CA TYR A 180 12.74 7.07 9.50
C TYR A 180 13.44 8.21 8.73
N GLU A 181 14.68 8.00 8.31
CA GLU A 181 15.47 8.97 7.55
C GLU A 181 15.09 9.08 6.06
N THR A 182 14.16 8.25 5.59
CA THR A 182 13.77 8.21 4.18
C THR A 182 13.01 9.49 3.79
N VAL A 183 13.52 10.21 2.80
CA VAL A 183 12.91 11.45 2.30
C VAL A 183 11.82 11.19 1.27
N ASP A 184 12.05 10.21 0.38
CA ASP A 184 11.11 9.81 -0.67
C ASP A 184 11.25 8.31 -0.97
N LEU A 185 10.21 7.74 -1.62
CA LEU A 185 10.19 6.30 -1.98
C LEU A 185 11.03 6.00 -3.22
N GLU A 186 11.27 7.00 -4.07
CA GLU A 186 12.00 6.82 -5.33
C GLU A 186 13.48 6.50 -5.06
N THR A 187 14.09 7.25 -4.15
CA THR A 187 15.50 7.09 -3.76
C THR A 187 15.70 6.13 -2.59
N SER A 188 14.63 5.68 -1.94
CA SER A 188 14.72 4.73 -0.84
C SER A 188 15.28 3.39 -1.30
N PRO A 189 16.32 2.86 -0.62
CA PRO A 189 16.87 1.55 -0.95
C PRO A 189 15.91 0.42 -0.65
N ARG A 190 14.98 0.64 0.28
CA ARG A 190 14.02 -0.36 0.75
C ARG A 190 12.78 0.31 1.33
N PHE A 191 11.61 -0.28 1.08
CA PHE A 191 10.38 -0.02 1.81
C PHE A 191 9.49 -1.26 1.80
N THR A 192 8.65 -1.41 2.80
CA THR A 192 7.80 -2.60 3.00
C THR A 192 6.34 -2.19 3.09
N HIS A 193 5.51 -2.78 2.25
CA HIS A 193 4.06 -2.69 2.34
C HIS A 193 3.51 -3.88 3.12
N VAL A 194 2.94 -3.61 4.26
CA VAL A 194 2.33 -4.61 5.14
C VAL A 194 0.88 -4.82 4.74
N MET A 195 0.53 -6.04 4.39
CA MET A 195 -0.80 -6.44 3.95
C MET A 195 -1.36 -7.54 4.84
N THR A 196 -2.66 -7.52 5.06
CA THR A 196 -3.37 -8.63 5.69
C THR A 196 -4.11 -9.43 4.62
N MET A 197 -3.93 -10.74 4.59
CA MET A 197 -4.56 -11.62 3.62
C MET A 197 -5.23 -12.81 4.29
N THR A 198 -6.36 -13.27 3.73
CA THR A 198 -6.99 -14.51 4.20
C THR A 198 -6.26 -15.74 3.66
N GLY A 199 -6.29 -16.85 4.39
CA GLY A 199 -5.71 -18.11 3.93
C GLY A 199 -6.29 -18.59 2.60
N ASN A 200 -7.55 -18.24 2.29
CA ASN A 200 -8.20 -18.55 1.02
C ASN A 200 -7.58 -17.76 -0.15
N ASP A 201 -7.26 -16.47 0.06
CA ASP A 201 -6.67 -15.63 -0.99
C ASP A 201 -5.21 -16.00 -1.23
N LEU A 202 -4.47 -16.35 -0.16
CA LEU A 202 -3.12 -16.92 -0.28
C LEU A 202 -3.14 -18.19 -1.14
N LYS A 203 -4.05 -19.13 -0.88
CA LYS A 203 -4.19 -20.35 -1.67
C LYS A 203 -4.54 -20.08 -3.14
N LYS A 204 -5.41 -19.10 -3.42
CA LYS A 204 -5.72 -18.72 -4.81
C LYS A 204 -4.47 -18.19 -5.53
N LEU A 205 -3.65 -17.38 -4.85
CA LEU A 205 -2.41 -16.84 -5.42
C LEU A 205 -1.33 -17.92 -5.60
N GLN A 206 -1.30 -18.94 -4.77
CA GLN A 206 -0.47 -20.13 -4.97
C GLN A 206 -0.94 -20.93 -6.18
N LEU A 207 -2.23 -21.19 -6.32
CA LEU A 207 -2.79 -21.96 -7.43
C LEU A 207 -2.61 -21.30 -8.79
N ASN A 208 -2.60 -19.98 -8.86
CA ASN A 208 -2.38 -19.24 -10.12
C ASN A 208 -0.89 -18.99 -10.41
N GLY A 209 0.05 -19.50 -9.59
CA GLY A 209 1.49 -19.35 -9.78
C GLY A 209 2.04 -17.96 -9.44
N THR A 210 1.24 -17.10 -8.78
CA THR A 210 1.74 -15.82 -8.29
C THR A 210 2.67 -16.01 -7.11
N TYR A 211 2.30 -16.89 -6.18
CA TYR A 211 3.07 -17.27 -5.00
C TYR A 211 3.54 -18.71 -5.08
N LYS A 212 4.70 -18.97 -4.49
CA LYS A 212 5.24 -20.32 -4.32
C LYS A 212 4.28 -21.17 -3.50
N ASN A 213 4.10 -22.41 -3.91
CA ASN A 213 3.24 -23.35 -3.18
C ASN A 213 3.96 -23.85 -1.93
N ILE A 214 3.62 -23.29 -0.78
CA ILE A 214 4.07 -23.69 0.55
C ILE A 214 2.90 -24.18 1.39
N GLU A 215 3.16 -24.95 2.43
CA GLU A 215 2.15 -25.29 3.43
C GLU A 215 1.95 -24.09 4.35
N ILE A 216 0.73 -23.55 4.36
CA ILE A 216 0.38 -22.40 5.20
C ILE A 216 0.07 -22.96 6.60
N GLY A 217 0.84 -22.55 7.60
CA GLY A 217 0.64 -22.90 9.01
C GLY A 217 -0.55 -22.16 9.64
N ASP A 218 -0.63 -22.22 10.95
CA ASP A 218 -1.68 -21.50 11.71
C ASP A 218 -1.42 -19.98 11.64
N ALA A 219 -2.50 -19.21 11.53
CA ALA A 219 -2.42 -17.75 11.54
C ALA A 219 -2.04 -17.25 12.94
N SER A 220 -1.09 -16.34 12.97
CA SER A 220 -0.68 -15.65 14.20
C SER A 220 -0.58 -14.16 13.89
N PRO A 221 -1.69 -13.42 13.88
CA PRO A 221 -1.67 -12.00 13.53
C PRO A 221 -0.74 -11.23 14.47
N ASP A 222 0.13 -10.41 13.89
CA ASP A 222 1.04 -9.54 14.64
C ASP A 222 0.24 -8.55 15.49
N ILE A 223 0.38 -8.66 16.80
CA ILE A 223 -0.36 -7.89 17.80
C ILE A 223 0.09 -6.41 17.78
N ASP A 224 1.34 -6.13 17.37
CA ASP A 224 1.92 -4.79 17.50
C ASP A 224 1.43 -3.78 16.46
N ILE A 225 1.06 -4.23 15.25
CA ILE A 225 0.42 -3.34 14.24
C ILE A 225 -1.01 -2.98 14.67
N ASN A 226 -1.59 -3.75 15.58
CA ASN A 226 -2.99 -3.67 15.96
C ASN A 226 -3.33 -2.48 16.87
N GLU A 227 -2.44 -1.91 17.69
CA GLU A 227 -2.85 -0.83 18.60
C GLU A 227 -3.33 0.43 17.88
N ALA A 228 -2.60 0.89 16.86
CA ALA A 228 -3.04 2.05 16.07
C ALA A 228 -4.24 1.70 15.17
N LYS A 229 -4.29 0.47 14.64
CA LYS A 229 -5.42 -0.04 13.87
C LYS A 229 -6.65 -0.23 14.76
N GLU A 230 -6.51 -0.83 15.93
CA GLU A 230 -7.59 -0.99 16.90
C GLU A 230 -8.16 0.36 17.35
N LYS A 231 -7.30 1.33 17.66
CA LYS A 231 -7.72 2.70 17.98
C LYS A 231 -8.44 3.36 16.80
N MET A 232 -7.98 3.16 15.58
CA MET A 232 -8.65 3.70 14.39
C MET A 232 -10.00 3.02 14.14
N ASP A 233 -10.08 1.71 14.28
CA ASP A 233 -11.32 0.93 14.13
C ASP A 233 -12.32 1.28 15.24
N GLU A 234 -11.87 1.43 16.49
CA GLU A 234 -12.69 1.94 17.59
C GLU A 234 -13.23 3.35 17.31
N LEU A 235 -12.40 4.23 16.75
CA LEU A 235 -12.78 5.58 16.36
C LEU A 235 -13.84 5.58 15.24
N GLN A 236 -13.80 4.61 14.35
CA GLN A 236 -14.79 4.42 13.29
C GLN A 236 -16.05 3.67 13.77
N GLY A 237 -16.09 3.28 15.06
CA GLY A 237 -17.19 2.51 15.63
C GLY A 237 -17.18 1.04 15.18
N ILE A 238 -16.09 0.60 14.61
CA ILE A 238 -15.86 -0.80 14.24
C ILE A 238 -15.33 -1.48 15.49
N SER A 239 -16.18 -2.26 16.17
CA SER A 239 -15.67 -3.15 17.22
C SER A 239 -14.76 -4.19 16.54
N PRO A 240 -13.56 -4.48 17.08
CA PRO A 240 -12.79 -5.59 16.58
C PRO A 240 -13.62 -6.85 16.73
N SER A 241 -14.32 -7.21 15.68
CA SER A 241 -15.00 -8.49 15.64
C SER A 241 -13.89 -9.52 15.52
N MET A 242 -13.91 -10.52 16.42
CA MET A 242 -13.18 -11.76 16.17
C MET A 242 -13.73 -12.29 14.84
N THR A 243 -13.09 -11.91 13.74
CA THR A 243 -13.41 -12.47 12.44
C THR A 243 -13.00 -13.94 12.49
N ASP A 244 -13.92 -14.80 12.18
CA ASP A 244 -13.75 -16.27 12.15
C ASP A 244 -12.85 -16.70 10.96
N TYR A 245 -12.02 -15.75 10.44
CA TYR A 245 -11.12 -15.99 9.32
C TYR A 245 -9.69 -15.88 9.80
N ASP A 246 -8.91 -16.90 9.45
CA ASP A 246 -7.45 -16.87 9.61
C ASP A 246 -6.87 -15.75 8.74
N GLU A 247 -6.38 -14.70 9.37
CA GLU A 247 -5.69 -13.58 8.72
C GLU A 247 -4.17 -13.76 8.88
N TYR A 248 -3.46 -13.56 7.78
CA TYR A 248 -2.01 -13.68 7.69
C TYR A 248 -1.40 -12.33 7.33
N THR A 249 -0.26 -12.02 7.92
CA THR A 249 0.52 -10.84 7.58
C THR A 249 1.46 -11.14 6.43
N VAL A 250 1.31 -10.42 5.35
CA VAL A 250 2.15 -10.54 4.15
C VAL A 250 2.94 -9.26 3.95
N LEU A 251 4.25 -9.37 3.93
CA LEU A 251 5.18 -8.28 3.71
C LEU A 251 5.57 -8.23 2.23
N GLU A 252 5.19 -7.17 1.53
CA GLU A 252 5.65 -6.88 0.17
C GLU A 252 6.80 -5.87 0.26
N MET A 253 8.02 -6.36 0.10
CA MET A 253 9.24 -5.58 0.25
C MET A 253 9.79 -5.17 -1.11
N HIS A 254 9.87 -3.87 -1.34
CA HIS A 254 10.57 -3.29 -2.48
C HIS A 254 12.01 -3.00 -2.08
N VAL A 255 12.97 -3.74 -2.63
CA VAL A 255 14.35 -3.75 -2.16
C VAL A 255 15.32 -3.97 -3.32
N ASN A 256 16.53 -3.40 -3.22
CA ASN A 256 17.61 -3.71 -4.14
C ASN A 256 18.42 -4.90 -3.60
N LEU A 257 18.54 -5.95 -4.39
CA LEU A 257 19.25 -7.17 -4.06
C LEU A 257 20.27 -7.54 -5.14
N GLU A 258 21.32 -8.24 -4.74
CA GLU A 258 22.25 -8.92 -5.63
C GLU A 258 22.03 -10.43 -5.48
N LEU A 259 21.35 -11.03 -6.47
CA LEU A 259 21.10 -12.48 -6.51
C LEU A 259 22.21 -13.13 -7.32
N SER A 260 22.98 -14.04 -6.70
CA SER A 260 24.20 -14.59 -7.27
C SER A 260 23.98 -15.58 -8.41
N ASP A 261 22.85 -16.28 -8.42
CA ASP A 261 22.64 -17.43 -9.30
C ASP A 261 21.78 -17.13 -10.53
N GLU A 262 20.76 -16.25 -10.39
CA GLU A 262 19.80 -15.99 -11.47
C GLU A 262 20.13 -14.68 -12.22
N ASP A 263 20.46 -13.61 -11.49
CA ASP A 263 20.68 -12.26 -12.04
C ASP A 263 22.01 -11.67 -11.55
N ASN A 264 23.13 -12.28 -11.95
CA ASN A 264 24.47 -11.82 -11.54
C ASN A 264 24.94 -10.63 -12.39
N TYR A 265 24.49 -9.44 -12.04
CA TYR A 265 24.91 -8.19 -12.69
C TYR A 265 26.14 -7.56 -12.02
N GLY A 266 26.60 -8.08 -10.86
CA GLY A 266 27.70 -7.50 -10.08
C GLY A 266 27.35 -6.22 -9.33
N PHE A 267 26.05 -5.93 -9.19
CA PHE A 267 25.47 -4.85 -8.39
C PHE A 267 24.01 -5.15 -8.05
N ALA A 268 23.50 -4.51 -6.99
CA ALA A 268 22.14 -4.71 -6.55
C ALA A 268 21.12 -4.05 -7.50
N VAL A 269 20.09 -4.79 -7.89
CA VAL A 269 18.98 -4.36 -8.76
C VAL A 269 17.64 -4.46 -8.02
N PRO A 270 16.60 -3.70 -8.45
CA PRO A 270 15.34 -3.64 -7.71
C PRO A 270 14.48 -4.89 -7.87
N TYR A 271 14.05 -5.47 -6.74
CA TYR A 271 13.11 -6.59 -6.67
C TYR A 271 11.90 -6.23 -5.79
N VAL A 272 10.82 -6.97 -5.99
CA VAL A 272 9.71 -7.08 -5.06
C VAL A 272 9.74 -8.47 -4.46
N VAL A 273 10.00 -8.55 -3.16
CA VAL A 273 10.01 -9.79 -2.39
C VAL A 273 8.77 -9.83 -1.52
N THR A 274 8.02 -10.92 -1.61
CA THR A 274 6.84 -11.13 -0.77
C THR A 274 7.13 -12.22 0.24
N ILE A 275 6.95 -11.92 1.52
CA ILE A 275 7.25 -12.81 2.65
C ILE A 275 5.97 -13.02 3.47
N LEU A 276 5.71 -14.25 3.88
CA LEU A 276 4.72 -14.58 4.90
C LEU A 276 5.38 -14.39 6.26
N GLU A 277 4.99 -13.35 7.00
CA GLU A 277 5.70 -12.91 8.22
C GLU A 277 5.72 -14.00 9.28
N GLU A 278 4.58 -14.65 9.57
CA GLU A 278 4.44 -15.63 10.65
C GLU A 278 5.36 -16.85 10.48
N GLN A 279 5.69 -17.21 9.24
CA GLN A 279 6.53 -18.37 8.96
C GLN A 279 7.94 -17.99 8.52
N GLY A 280 8.17 -16.70 8.20
CA GLY A 280 9.43 -16.26 7.61
C GLY A 280 9.72 -16.88 6.23
N GLU A 281 8.65 -17.25 5.48
CA GLU A 281 8.77 -17.92 4.19
C GLU A 281 8.58 -16.94 3.03
N ILE A 282 9.50 -16.99 2.06
CA ILE A 282 9.37 -16.20 0.83
C ILE A 282 8.35 -16.84 -0.10
N LEU A 283 7.30 -16.08 -0.40
CA LEU A 283 6.24 -16.47 -1.33
C LEU A 283 6.59 -16.13 -2.78
N SER A 284 7.28 -15.02 -3.00
CA SER A 284 7.61 -14.58 -4.36
C SER A 284 8.80 -13.62 -4.37
N ILE A 285 9.62 -13.72 -5.41
CA ILE A 285 10.67 -12.77 -5.75
C ILE A 285 10.46 -12.39 -7.21
N ARG A 286 10.22 -11.12 -7.49
CA ARG A 286 9.96 -10.63 -8.84
C ARG A 286 10.85 -9.44 -9.18
N ARG A 287 11.33 -9.41 -10.42
CA ARG A 287 12.09 -8.28 -10.96
C ARG A 287 11.21 -7.03 -11.02
N ASN A 288 11.69 -5.91 -10.52
CA ASN A 288 10.94 -4.65 -10.44
C ASN A 288 11.45 -3.60 -11.43
N TRP A 289 11.77 -4.03 -12.65
CA TRP A 289 12.13 -3.16 -13.78
C TRP A 289 11.53 -3.70 -15.08
N ASP A 290 11.60 -2.91 -16.14
CA ASP A 290 11.16 -3.37 -17.45
C ASP A 290 12.25 -4.18 -18.15
N GLU A 291 11.88 -5.27 -18.81
CA GLU A 291 12.78 -6.21 -19.49
C GLU A 291 13.77 -5.51 -20.46
N ASN A 292 13.33 -4.43 -21.08
CA ASN A 292 14.14 -3.67 -22.04
C ASN A 292 14.86 -2.46 -21.42
N ASP A 293 14.82 -2.30 -20.11
CA ASP A 293 15.48 -1.17 -19.43
C ASP A 293 16.88 -1.55 -18.94
N GLU A 294 17.88 -1.16 -19.73
CA GLU A 294 19.32 -1.38 -19.44
C GLU A 294 19.81 -0.68 -18.16
N LEU A 295 19.04 0.27 -17.61
CA LEU A 295 19.37 1.00 -16.41
C LEU A 295 18.72 0.42 -15.15
N PHE A 296 17.91 -0.64 -15.29
CA PHE A 296 17.21 -1.31 -14.19
C PHE A 296 16.40 -0.35 -13.33
N ARG A 297 15.70 0.60 -13.95
CA ARG A 297 14.90 1.60 -13.23
C ARG A 297 13.71 0.94 -12.54
N LYS A 298 13.60 1.20 -11.25
CA LYS A 298 12.52 0.68 -10.41
C LYS A 298 11.15 1.12 -10.95
N LYS A 299 10.23 0.17 -11.11
CA LYS A 299 8.82 0.46 -11.36
C LYS A 299 8.17 1.04 -10.11
N GLU A 300 7.42 2.11 -10.28
CA GLU A 300 6.73 2.78 -9.20
C GLU A 300 5.26 2.33 -9.14
N TYR A 301 4.85 1.82 -8.01
CA TYR A 301 3.47 1.44 -7.73
C TYR A 301 2.79 2.36 -6.72
N PHE A 302 3.57 3.15 -5.97
CA PHE A 302 3.09 3.97 -4.88
C PHE A 302 3.23 5.46 -5.20
N VAL A 303 2.14 6.19 -4.98
CA VAL A 303 2.11 7.65 -5.03
C VAL A 303 2.08 8.16 -3.60
N HIS A 304 3.06 8.97 -3.21
CA HIS A 304 3.19 9.54 -1.88
C HIS A 304 2.50 10.90 -1.80
N TYR A 305 1.55 11.02 -0.90
CA TYR A 305 0.89 12.28 -0.54
C TYR A 305 1.50 12.79 0.77
N LYS A 306 2.00 14.02 0.74
CA LYS A 306 2.63 14.67 1.90
C LYS A 306 1.76 15.84 2.36
N PHE A 307 1.53 15.94 3.66
CA PHE A 307 0.94 17.11 4.29
C PHE A 307 2.09 17.96 4.85
N LEU A 308 2.25 19.17 4.32
CA LEU A 308 3.33 20.10 4.69
C LEU A 308 2.79 21.17 5.62
#